data_51ad352e1fb8d6ba075c9f795a2498e5
#
_entry.id   51ad352e1fb8d6ba075c9f795a2498e5
#
_cell.length_a   1.000
_cell.length_b   1.000
_cell.length_c   1.000
_cell.angle_alpha   90.00
_cell.angle_beta   90.00
_cell.angle_gamma   90.00
#
_symmetry.space_group_name_H-M   'P 1'
#
loop_
_entity.id
_entity.type
_entity.pdbx_description
1 polymer ?
#
loop_
_entity_poly.entity_id
_entity_poly.type
_entity_poly.pdbx_seq_one_letter_code
_entity_poly.pdbx_strand_id
1 'polypeptide(L)'
;MRTRYVNRTITNIVATCNIYNTDTKEITEEKITLPSGVSENKLDKEISKILAPNKRLLEVVTTENVEAYYRMTESDFIEHATIVPQKENEND
;
A
#
# COMPACT_ATOMS: atom_id res chain seq x y z
N MET A 1 -15.66 8.73 31.30
CA MET A 1 -14.52 7.90 30.84
C MET A 1 -13.86 8.52 29.63
N ARG A 2 -12.56 8.50 29.60
CA ARG A 2 -11.83 9.15 28.55
C ARG A 2 -11.57 8.18 27.41
N THR A 3 -11.87 8.58 26.17
CA THR A 3 -11.58 7.77 25.01
C THR A 3 -10.12 7.91 24.63
N ARG A 4 -9.46 6.79 24.37
CA ARG A 4 -8.08 6.77 23.94
C ARG A 4 -8.01 6.48 22.46
N TYR A 5 -7.00 7.04 21.82
CA TYR A 5 -6.81 6.86 20.38
C TYR A 5 -5.43 6.31 20.10
N VAL A 6 -5.34 5.49 19.06
CA VAL A 6 -4.08 5.05 18.49
C VAL A 6 -3.89 5.82 17.21
N ASN A 7 -2.77 6.49 17.08
CA ASN A 7 -2.46 7.30 15.92
C ASN A 7 -1.28 6.72 15.17
N ARG A 8 -1.36 6.74 13.85
CA ARG A 8 -0.30 6.25 13.00
C ARG A 8 -0.16 7.10 11.77
N THR A 9 1.07 7.38 11.39
CA THR A 9 1.38 7.99 10.10
C THR A 9 2.04 6.94 9.24
N ILE A 10 1.48 6.69 8.09
CA ILE A 10 2.00 5.69 7.17
C ILE A 10 2.33 6.39 5.87
N THR A 11 3.54 6.14 5.36
CA THR A 11 3.97 6.69 4.09
C THR A 11 3.71 5.65 3.00
N ASN A 12 2.93 6.03 2.02
CA ASN A 12 2.65 5.18 0.88
C ASN A 12 3.36 5.74 -0.36
N ILE A 13 3.59 4.87 -1.32
CA ILE A 13 4.13 5.27 -2.61
C ILE A 13 2.97 5.35 -3.58
N VAL A 14 2.80 6.50 -4.22
CA VAL A 14 1.79 6.66 -5.26
C VAL A 14 2.52 6.69 -6.60
N ALA A 15 2.30 5.68 -7.41
CA ALA A 15 2.93 5.56 -8.72
C ALA A 15 1.94 5.97 -9.80
N THR A 16 2.35 6.91 -10.65
CA THR A 16 1.57 7.29 -11.82
C THR A 16 2.06 6.43 -12.98
N CYS A 17 1.15 5.64 -13.54
CA CYS A 17 1.51 4.60 -14.51
C CYS A 17 0.70 4.72 -15.79
N ASN A 18 1.32 4.36 -16.90
CA ASN A 18 0.61 4.15 -18.14
C ASN A 18 0.21 2.69 -18.21
N ILE A 19 -1.09 2.46 -18.36
CA ILE A 19 -1.69 1.13 -18.30
C ILE A 19 -2.41 0.85 -19.61
N TYR A 20 -2.15 -0.32 -20.19
CA TYR A 20 -2.83 -0.78 -21.38
C TYR A 20 -3.98 -1.70 -21.01
N ASN A 21 -5.17 -1.42 -21.54
CA ASN A 21 -6.34 -2.26 -21.32
C ASN A 21 -6.50 -3.17 -22.55
N THR A 22 -6.41 -4.49 -22.32
CA THR A 22 -6.46 -5.46 -23.42
C THR A 22 -7.87 -5.58 -24.03
N ASP A 23 -8.90 -5.24 -23.25
CA ASP A 23 -10.29 -5.32 -23.75
C ASP A 23 -10.66 -4.13 -24.62
N THR A 24 -10.32 -2.93 -24.16
CA THR A 24 -10.64 -1.71 -24.91
C THR A 24 -9.53 -1.31 -25.86
N LYS A 25 -8.33 -1.85 -25.65
CA LYS A 25 -7.13 -1.54 -26.43
C LYS A 25 -6.72 -0.08 -26.29
N GLU A 26 -7.03 0.50 -25.14
CA GLU A 26 -6.69 1.88 -24.84
C GLU A 26 -5.59 1.96 -23.79
N ILE A 27 -4.84 3.05 -23.83
CA ILE A 27 -3.83 3.34 -22.83
C ILE A 27 -4.36 4.46 -21.96
N THR A 28 -4.37 4.25 -20.65
CA THR A 28 -4.81 5.26 -19.68
C THR A 28 -3.73 5.48 -18.64
N GLU A 29 -3.75 6.67 -18.06
CA GLU A 29 -2.86 7.00 -16.96
C GLU A 29 -3.61 6.75 -15.66
N GLU A 30 -3.05 5.94 -14.79
CA GLU A 30 -3.68 5.60 -13.51
C GLU A 30 -2.68 5.79 -12.37
N LYS A 31 -3.19 6.17 -11.22
CA LYS A 31 -2.37 6.28 -10.01
C LYS A 31 -2.62 5.06 -9.15
N ILE A 32 -1.54 4.41 -8.75
CA ILE A 32 -1.61 3.18 -7.97
C ILE A 32 -0.87 3.40 -6.66
N THR A 33 -1.53 3.11 -5.55
CA THR A 33 -0.94 3.27 -4.22
C THR A 33 -0.37 1.96 -3.74
N LEU A 34 0.90 2.00 -3.34
CA LEU A 34 1.61 0.85 -2.81
C LEU A 34 2.06 1.13 -1.38
N PRO A 35 2.19 0.11 -0.55
CA PRO A 35 2.71 0.32 0.80
C PRO A 35 4.16 0.77 0.76
N SER A 36 4.58 1.46 1.82
CA SER A 36 5.98 1.87 1.94
C SER A 36 6.87 0.64 2.04
N GLY A 37 8.09 0.80 1.63
CA GLY A 37 9.06 -0.29 1.70
C GLY A 37 9.20 -1.09 0.43
N VAL A 38 8.38 -0.81 -0.59
CA VAL A 38 8.56 -1.42 -1.89
C VAL A 38 9.74 -0.72 -2.57
N SER A 39 10.76 -1.47 -2.93
CA SER A 39 11.93 -0.88 -3.57
C SER A 39 11.64 -0.53 -5.02
N GLU A 40 12.36 0.46 -5.52
CA GLU A 40 12.14 0.98 -6.86
C GLU A 40 12.25 -0.08 -7.93
N ASN A 41 13.18 -1.00 -7.78
CA ASN A 41 13.37 -2.05 -8.78
C ASN A 41 12.33 -3.16 -8.69
N LYS A 42 11.43 -3.09 -7.72
CA LYS A 42 10.32 -4.07 -7.60
C LYS A 42 8.97 -3.45 -7.92
N LEU A 43 8.93 -2.15 -8.23
CA LEU A 43 7.68 -1.45 -8.47
C LEU A 43 6.88 -2.09 -9.60
N ASP A 44 7.52 -2.35 -10.73
CA ASP A 44 6.85 -2.95 -11.88
C ASP A 44 6.18 -4.26 -11.51
N LYS A 45 6.90 -5.10 -10.77
CA LYS A 45 6.41 -6.40 -10.38
C LYS A 45 5.24 -6.29 -9.40
N GLU A 46 5.37 -5.40 -8.42
CA GLU A 46 4.32 -5.24 -7.41
C GLU A 46 3.06 -4.62 -8.00
N ILE A 47 3.21 -3.66 -8.90
CA ILE A 47 2.07 -3.06 -9.57
C ILE A 47 1.37 -4.10 -10.45
N SER A 48 2.14 -4.89 -11.17
CA SER A 48 1.56 -5.92 -12.05
C SER A 48 0.74 -6.95 -11.29
N LYS A 49 1.10 -7.22 -10.04
CA LYS A 49 0.36 -8.17 -9.21
C LYS A 49 -1.04 -7.69 -8.85
N ILE A 50 -1.23 -6.38 -8.73
CA ILE A 50 -2.51 -5.83 -8.28
C ILE A 50 -3.38 -5.35 -9.42
N LEU A 51 -2.87 -5.35 -10.64
CA LEU A 51 -3.66 -4.96 -11.80
C LEU A 51 -4.65 -6.06 -12.18
N ALA A 52 -5.80 -5.63 -12.73
CA ALA A 52 -6.79 -6.57 -13.23
C ALA A 52 -6.20 -7.41 -14.38
N PRO A 53 -6.74 -8.61 -14.64
CA PRO A 53 -6.20 -9.47 -15.71
C PRO A 53 -6.20 -8.84 -17.10
N ASN A 54 -7.13 -7.89 -17.34
CA ASN A 54 -7.21 -7.21 -18.64
C ASN A 54 -6.34 -5.95 -18.70
N LYS A 55 -5.49 -5.74 -17.70
CA LYS A 55 -4.63 -4.55 -17.68
C LYS A 55 -3.17 -4.96 -17.66
N ARG A 56 -2.36 -4.18 -18.36
CA ARG A 56 -0.92 -4.40 -18.45
C ARG A 56 -0.20 -3.11 -18.14
N LEU A 57 0.80 -3.18 -17.29
CA LEU A 57 1.63 -2.04 -16.98
C LEU A 57 2.59 -1.79 -18.15
N LEU A 58 2.55 -0.58 -18.69
CA LEU A 58 3.48 -0.19 -19.74
C LEU A 58 4.71 0.50 -19.16
N GLU A 59 4.49 1.48 -18.28
CA GLU A 59 5.60 2.15 -17.64
C GLU A 59 5.14 2.87 -16.37
N VAL A 60 6.06 3.05 -15.45
CA VAL A 60 5.85 3.90 -14.28
C VAL A 60 6.44 5.26 -14.64
N VAL A 61 5.57 6.26 -14.74
CA VAL A 61 5.98 7.59 -15.17
C VAL A 61 6.63 8.35 -14.03
N THR A 62 5.95 8.41 -12.89
CA THR A 62 6.46 9.10 -11.70
C THR A 62 6.02 8.36 -10.45
N THR A 63 6.75 8.58 -9.38
CA THR A 63 6.38 8.08 -8.05
C THR A 63 6.50 9.23 -7.06
N GLU A 64 5.65 9.21 -6.04
CA GLU A 64 5.77 10.16 -4.95
C GLU A 64 5.41 9.47 -3.64
N ASN A 65 5.98 9.96 -2.55
CA ASN A 65 5.68 9.46 -1.22
C ASN A 65 4.57 10.32 -0.64
N VAL A 66 3.49 9.68 -0.21
CA VAL A 66 2.34 10.37 0.35
C VAL A 66 2.10 9.85 1.76
N GLU A 67 2.09 10.75 2.73
CA GLU A 67 1.83 10.39 4.10
C GLU A 67 0.34 10.40 4.37
N ALA A 68 -0.15 9.35 5.01
CA ALA A 68 -1.53 9.26 5.45
C ALA A 68 -1.53 9.12 6.96
N TYR A 69 -2.36 9.90 7.60
CA TYR A 69 -2.49 9.91 9.05
C TYR A 69 -3.76 9.15 9.43
N TYR A 70 -3.57 8.12 10.24
CA TYR A 70 -4.68 7.29 10.67
C TYR A 70 -4.90 7.41 12.16
N ARG A 71 -6.15 7.42 12.57
CA ARG A 71 -6.54 7.45 13.98
C ARG A 71 -7.63 6.40 14.19
N MET A 72 -7.51 5.71 15.30
CA MET A 72 -8.46 4.68 15.67
C MET A 72 -8.61 4.70 17.19
N THR A 73 -9.81 4.41 17.70
CA THR A 73 -9.96 4.28 19.15
C THR A 73 -9.18 3.05 19.62
N GLU A 74 -8.76 3.06 20.87
CA GLU A 74 -8.01 1.93 21.42
C GLU A 74 -8.83 0.65 21.35
N SER A 75 -10.15 0.74 21.61
CA SER A 75 -11.01 -0.43 21.53
C SER A 75 -11.05 -1.01 20.13
N ASP A 76 -11.19 -0.15 19.12
CA ASP A 76 -11.21 -0.61 17.74
C ASP A 76 -9.87 -1.20 17.34
N PHE A 77 -8.79 -0.60 17.82
CA PHE A 77 -7.45 -1.12 17.54
C PHE A 77 -7.27 -2.52 18.10
N ILE A 78 -7.69 -2.73 19.35
CA ILE A 78 -7.59 -4.04 19.98
C ILE A 78 -8.44 -5.06 19.26
N GLU A 79 -9.63 -4.67 18.84
CA GLU A 79 -10.55 -5.56 18.15
C GLU A 79 -10.02 -6.02 16.79
N HIS A 80 -9.37 -5.12 16.06
CA HIS A 80 -8.92 -5.42 14.70
C HIS A 80 -7.44 -5.75 14.56
N ALA A 81 -6.67 -5.51 15.60
CA ALA A 81 -5.23 -5.76 15.53
C ALA A 81 -4.91 -7.24 15.71
N THR A 82 -3.91 -7.68 15.00
CA THR A 82 -3.40 -9.04 15.14
C THR A 82 -2.36 -9.07 16.24
N ILE A 83 -2.51 -10.00 17.15
CA ILE A 83 -1.53 -10.17 18.23
C ILE A 83 -0.33 -10.90 17.69
N VAL A 84 0.84 -10.28 17.81
CA VAL A 84 2.09 -10.89 17.42
C VAL A 84 2.79 -11.36 18.70
N PRO A 85 3.01 -12.67 18.87
CA PRO A 85 3.67 -13.15 20.08
C PRO A 85 5.06 -12.57 20.20
N GLN A 86 5.41 -12.19 21.41
CA GLN A 86 6.76 -11.70 21.67
C GLN A 86 7.70 -12.85 21.74
N LYS A 87 8.85 -12.68 21.10
CA LYS A 87 9.82 -13.73 21.13
C LYS A 87 10.99 -13.33 21.97
N GLU A 88 10.69 -12.75 23.06
CA GLU A 88 11.72 -12.26 23.88
C GLU A 88 12.70 -13.29 24.23
N ASN A 89 12.30 -14.44 24.06
CA ASN A 89 13.14 -15.43 24.35
C ASN A 89 13.68 -16.07 23.27
N GLU A 90 13.53 -15.58 22.26
CA GLU A 90 13.89 -16.22 21.23
C GLU A 90 15.18 -16.25 21.02
N ASN A 91 15.40 -16.15 21.55
CA ASN A 91 16.28 -16.31 21.44
C ASN A 91 16.71 -16.78 21.92
N ASP A 92 16.42 -16.82 21.93
CA ASP A 92 16.45 -17.08 22.23
C ASP A 92 16.84 -17.50 22.15
#